data_107fc924a250d41f9bf593d0a7422b0f
#
_entry.id   107fc924a250d41f9bf593d0a7422b0f
#
_cell.length_a   1.000
_cell.length_b   1.000
_cell.length_c   1.000
_cell.angle_alpha   90.00
_cell.angle_beta   90.00
_cell.angle_gamma   90.00
#
_symmetry.space_group_name_H-M   'P 1'
#
loop_
_entity.id
_entity.type
_entity.pdbx_description
1 polymer ?
#
loop_
_entity_poly.entity_id
_entity_poly.type
_entity_poly.pdbx_seq_one_letter_code
_entity_poly.pdbx_strand_id
1 'polypeptide(L)'
;DMMKMYNMYGMDSNMFGGCYAKMKGYSMNNITLIGMPGAGKSSIGVVLAKVLGYQFIDSDLLIQKAEKRTLSKIIADEGTEGFKAIENRVNASIQVENTVIATGGSVVYCDEAMQHLKSEGVVVYLKISLELLSRRLGNLKGRGVVLKEGQTLASLYDERVPLYEKYADIVVDEEDKDLEGSLQVVLEALKNRGDKA
;
A
#
# COMPACT_ATOMS: atom_id res chain seq x y z
N ASP A 1 2.89 -20.80 15.19
CA ASP A 1 4.10 -20.45 15.94
C ASP A 1 4.90 -19.42 15.15
N MET A 2 4.93 -18.18 15.64
CA MET A 2 5.55 -17.01 15.00
C MET A 2 7.04 -17.24 14.69
N MET A 3 7.77 -17.91 15.58
CA MET A 3 9.18 -18.28 15.39
C MET A 3 9.43 -19.16 14.15
N LYS A 4 8.55 -20.13 13.88
CA LYS A 4 8.66 -20.98 12.68
C LYS A 4 8.42 -20.19 11.39
N MET A 5 7.60 -19.17 11.47
CA MET A 5 7.29 -18.31 10.34
C MET A 5 8.47 -17.38 10.01
N TYR A 6 9.15 -16.81 11.02
CA TYR A 6 10.36 -16.01 10.81
C TYR A 6 11.46 -16.82 10.12
N ASN A 7 11.69 -18.06 10.56
CA ASN A 7 12.65 -18.95 9.94
C ASN A 7 12.28 -19.36 8.50
N MET A 8 11.01 -19.45 8.18
CA MET A 8 10.53 -19.81 6.84
C MET A 8 10.78 -18.69 5.81
N TYR A 9 10.82 -17.44 6.27
CA TYR A 9 11.10 -16.26 5.41
C TYR A 9 12.53 -15.73 5.56
N GLY A 10 13.43 -16.44 6.27
CA GLY A 10 14.83 -16.04 6.46
C GLY A 10 15.00 -14.80 7.36
N MET A 11 13.99 -14.44 8.13
CA MET A 11 14.00 -13.24 8.99
C MET A 11 14.58 -13.58 10.37
N ASP A 12 15.56 -12.80 10.83
CA ASP A 12 16.12 -12.93 12.18
C ASP A 12 15.09 -12.42 13.22
N SER A 13 14.66 -13.32 14.10
CA SER A 13 13.72 -13.01 15.18
C SER A 13 14.20 -11.90 16.14
N ASN A 14 15.51 -11.71 16.24
CA ASN A 14 16.11 -10.65 17.07
C ASN A 14 16.02 -9.28 16.42
N MET A 15 15.98 -9.20 15.09
CA MET A 15 15.88 -7.95 14.35
C MET A 15 14.51 -7.27 14.54
N PHE A 16 13.43 -8.04 14.65
CA PHE A 16 12.06 -7.52 14.75
C PHE A 16 11.48 -7.54 16.16
N GLY A 17 11.94 -8.43 17.03
CA GLY A 17 11.42 -8.54 18.40
C GLY A 17 11.62 -7.28 19.24
N GLY A 18 12.75 -6.61 19.08
CA GLY A 18 13.04 -5.33 19.74
C GLY A 18 12.19 -4.17 19.21
N CYS A 19 11.88 -4.17 17.93
CA CYS A 19 11.02 -3.17 17.28
C CYS A 19 9.55 -3.32 17.72
N TYR A 20 9.04 -4.55 17.73
CA TYR A 20 7.68 -4.87 18.16
C TYR A 20 7.40 -4.52 19.64
N ALA A 21 8.33 -4.86 20.53
CA ALA A 21 8.19 -4.55 21.96
C ALA A 21 8.14 -3.04 22.22
N LYS A 22 8.90 -2.26 21.44
CA LYS A 22 8.95 -0.80 21.54
C LYS A 22 7.74 -0.10 20.93
N MET A 23 7.14 -0.68 19.90
CA MET A 23 5.93 -0.16 19.22
C MET A 23 4.63 -0.42 19.99
N LYS A 24 4.63 -1.36 20.94
CA LYS A 24 3.47 -1.73 21.76
C LYS A 24 2.89 -0.60 22.63
N GLY A 25 3.64 0.49 22.80
CA GLY A 25 3.23 1.69 23.56
C GLY A 25 2.67 2.84 22.71
N TYR A 26 2.72 2.73 21.39
CA TYR A 26 2.26 3.78 20.47
C TYR A 26 0.90 3.44 19.88
N SER A 27 -0.04 4.37 20.05
CA SER A 27 -1.35 4.31 19.40
C SER A 27 -1.19 4.65 17.92
N MET A 28 -0.68 3.70 17.12
CA MET A 28 -0.77 3.78 15.67
C MET A 28 -2.04 3.07 15.23
N ASN A 29 -3.03 3.82 14.76
CA ASN A 29 -4.32 3.25 14.41
C ASN A 29 -4.20 2.36 13.17
N ASN A 30 -3.89 2.94 12.03
CA ASN A 30 -3.76 2.19 10.78
C ASN A 30 -2.50 2.58 10.00
N ILE A 31 -2.08 1.71 9.08
CA ILE A 31 -0.99 1.97 8.14
C ILE A 31 -1.53 1.75 6.72
N THR A 32 -1.61 2.83 5.96
CA THR A 32 -2.08 2.78 4.57
C THR A 32 -0.90 2.82 3.62
N LEU A 33 -0.79 1.83 2.74
CA LEU A 33 0.25 1.73 1.73
C LEU A 33 -0.27 2.25 0.40
N ILE A 34 0.41 3.25 -0.15
CA ILE A 34 0.13 3.83 -1.47
C ILE A 34 1.33 3.68 -2.40
N GLY A 35 1.11 3.75 -3.70
CA GLY A 35 2.15 3.64 -4.71
C GLY A 35 1.64 3.02 -6.00
N MET A 36 2.49 2.96 -7.01
CA MET A 36 2.18 2.40 -8.32
C MET A 36 1.75 0.94 -8.25
N PRO A 37 0.90 0.46 -9.17
CA PRO A 37 0.69 -0.97 -9.36
C PRO A 37 2.03 -1.67 -9.60
N GLY A 38 2.30 -2.77 -8.90
CA GLY A 38 3.59 -3.46 -8.97
C GLY A 38 4.65 -2.97 -8.00
N ALA A 39 4.38 -1.95 -7.18
CA ALA A 39 5.28 -1.49 -6.12
C ALA A 39 5.38 -2.45 -4.91
N GLY A 40 4.58 -3.51 -4.86
CA GLY A 40 4.66 -4.50 -3.79
C GLY A 40 3.82 -4.20 -2.55
N LYS A 41 2.84 -3.31 -2.63
CA LYS A 41 1.97 -2.91 -1.51
C LYS A 41 1.32 -4.09 -0.80
N SER A 42 0.71 -5.01 -1.53
CA SER A 42 0.04 -6.17 -0.93
C SER A 42 1.05 -7.13 -0.29
N SER A 43 2.19 -7.38 -0.93
CA SER A 43 3.23 -8.27 -0.39
C SER A 43 3.86 -7.71 0.88
N ILE A 44 4.27 -6.45 0.86
CA ILE A 44 4.81 -5.76 2.05
C ILE A 44 3.73 -5.66 3.13
N GLY A 45 2.51 -5.32 2.75
CA GLY A 45 1.40 -5.13 3.68
C GLY A 45 1.05 -6.37 4.47
N VAL A 46 1.00 -7.53 3.84
CA VAL A 46 0.75 -8.82 4.53
C VAL A 46 1.84 -9.12 5.54
N VAL A 47 3.11 -8.97 5.17
CA VAL A 47 4.23 -9.25 6.07
C VAL A 47 4.31 -8.23 7.19
N LEU A 48 4.12 -6.95 6.88
CA LEU A 48 4.07 -5.86 7.87
C LEU A 48 2.96 -6.11 8.92
N ALA A 49 1.77 -6.49 8.48
CA ALA A 49 0.66 -6.83 9.38
C ALA A 49 1.02 -7.99 10.31
N LYS A 50 1.67 -9.02 9.79
CA LYS A 50 2.13 -10.17 10.59
C LYS A 50 3.16 -9.76 11.64
N VAL A 51 4.14 -8.93 11.27
CA VAL A 51 5.19 -8.45 12.17
C VAL A 51 4.61 -7.58 13.28
N LEU A 52 3.64 -6.74 12.98
CA LEU A 52 3.00 -5.83 13.93
C LEU A 52 1.88 -6.47 14.75
N GLY A 53 1.40 -7.65 14.35
CA GLY A 53 0.20 -8.26 14.93
C GLY A 53 -1.08 -7.52 14.53
N TYR A 54 -1.09 -6.87 13.37
CA TYR A 54 -2.21 -6.11 12.80
C TYR A 54 -3.07 -6.99 11.89
N GLN A 55 -4.27 -6.51 11.60
CA GLN A 55 -5.08 -7.02 10.49
C GLN A 55 -4.50 -6.53 9.15
N PHE A 56 -4.85 -7.21 8.07
CA PHE A 56 -4.52 -6.81 6.71
C PHE A 56 -5.78 -6.69 5.87
N ILE A 57 -5.88 -5.60 5.09
CA ILE A 57 -6.95 -5.36 4.13
C ILE A 57 -6.32 -4.97 2.79
N ASP A 58 -6.82 -5.59 1.73
CA ASP A 58 -6.62 -5.13 0.35
C ASP A 58 -7.88 -4.38 -0.10
N SER A 59 -7.75 -3.09 -0.38
CA SER A 59 -8.92 -2.25 -0.71
C SER A 59 -9.55 -2.61 -2.06
N ASP A 60 -8.79 -3.17 -2.99
CA ASP A 60 -9.34 -3.66 -4.26
C ASP A 60 -10.32 -4.83 -4.01
N LEU A 61 -9.99 -5.70 -3.06
CA LEU A 61 -10.91 -6.78 -2.65
C LEU A 61 -12.15 -6.25 -1.93
N LEU A 62 -12.03 -5.18 -1.15
CA LEU A 62 -13.19 -4.52 -0.56
C LEU A 62 -14.12 -3.94 -1.61
N ILE A 63 -13.57 -3.29 -2.64
CA ILE A 63 -14.33 -2.76 -3.77
C ILE A 63 -15.08 -3.90 -4.48
N GLN A 64 -14.39 -4.98 -4.82
CA GLN A 64 -15.00 -6.14 -5.47
C GLN A 64 -16.13 -6.77 -4.63
N LYS A 65 -15.92 -6.86 -3.32
CA LYS A 65 -16.93 -7.37 -2.39
C LYS A 65 -18.15 -6.44 -2.32
N ALA A 66 -17.93 -5.12 -2.22
CA ALA A 66 -19.01 -4.13 -2.15
C ALA A 66 -19.86 -4.11 -3.43
N GLU A 67 -19.22 -4.18 -4.58
CA GLU A 67 -19.86 -4.10 -5.89
C GLU A 67 -20.30 -5.48 -6.44
N LYS A 68 -19.89 -6.56 -5.82
CA LYS A 68 -20.13 -7.95 -6.27
C LYS A 68 -19.68 -8.20 -7.71
N ARG A 69 -18.63 -7.51 -8.14
CA ARG A 69 -18.03 -7.56 -9.48
C ARG A 69 -16.52 -7.48 -9.36
N THR A 70 -15.78 -8.00 -10.34
CA THR A 70 -14.33 -7.78 -10.46
C THR A 70 -14.02 -6.33 -10.83
N LEU A 71 -12.83 -5.85 -10.53
CA LEU A 71 -12.42 -4.48 -10.92
C LEU A 71 -12.54 -4.26 -12.42
N SER A 72 -12.11 -5.23 -13.24
CA SER A 72 -12.23 -5.15 -14.70
C SER A 72 -13.68 -5.01 -15.15
N LYS A 73 -14.61 -5.72 -14.50
CA LYS A 73 -16.04 -5.62 -14.81
C LYS A 73 -16.59 -4.25 -14.42
N ILE A 74 -16.20 -3.72 -13.25
CA ILE A 74 -16.61 -2.37 -12.81
C ILE A 74 -16.14 -1.32 -13.82
N ILE A 75 -14.87 -1.38 -14.25
CA ILE A 75 -14.32 -0.44 -15.21
C ILE A 75 -15.02 -0.56 -16.58
N ALA A 76 -15.32 -1.78 -17.01
CA ALA A 76 -16.04 -2.01 -18.26
C ALA A 76 -17.48 -1.45 -18.23
N ASP A 77 -18.16 -1.58 -17.09
CA ASP A 77 -19.55 -1.14 -16.93
C ASP A 77 -19.68 0.36 -16.66
N GLU A 78 -18.81 0.91 -15.81
CA GLU A 78 -18.92 2.26 -15.25
C GLU A 78 -17.90 3.26 -15.86
N GLY A 79 -16.91 2.76 -16.58
CA GLY A 79 -15.78 3.56 -17.06
C GLY A 79 -14.81 3.97 -15.95
N THR A 80 -13.79 4.71 -16.31
CA THR A 80 -12.73 5.15 -15.38
C THR A 80 -13.27 6.08 -14.31
N GLU A 81 -14.14 7.02 -14.65
CA GLU A 81 -14.70 7.98 -13.70
C GLU A 81 -15.69 7.31 -12.73
N GLY A 82 -16.50 6.38 -13.23
CA GLY A 82 -17.39 5.58 -12.37
C GLY A 82 -16.60 4.72 -11.39
N PHE A 83 -15.52 4.09 -11.85
CA PHE A 83 -14.61 3.33 -10.99
C PHE A 83 -14.00 4.22 -9.90
N LYS A 84 -13.49 5.40 -10.24
CA LYS A 84 -12.94 6.35 -9.25
C LYS A 84 -13.96 6.76 -8.20
N ALA A 85 -15.22 7.01 -8.59
CA ALA A 85 -16.28 7.33 -7.64
C ALA A 85 -16.55 6.19 -6.65
N ILE A 86 -16.54 4.95 -7.14
CA ILE A 86 -16.69 3.74 -6.31
C ILE A 86 -15.47 3.57 -5.39
N GLU A 87 -14.26 3.71 -5.92
CA GLU A 87 -13.01 3.64 -5.16
C GLU A 87 -12.99 4.66 -4.04
N ASN A 88 -13.38 5.92 -4.32
CA ASN A 88 -13.48 6.97 -3.32
C ASN A 88 -14.47 6.60 -2.22
N ARG A 89 -15.69 6.22 -2.57
CA ARG A 89 -16.74 5.85 -1.62
C ARG A 89 -16.33 4.69 -0.72
N VAL A 90 -15.77 3.64 -1.29
CA VAL A 90 -15.37 2.43 -0.53
C VAL A 90 -14.22 2.74 0.40
N ASN A 91 -13.15 3.39 -0.09
CA ASN A 91 -12.00 3.73 0.76
C ASN A 91 -12.35 4.77 1.84
N ALA A 92 -13.19 5.76 1.54
CA ALA A 92 -13.64 6.75 2.53
C ALA A 92 -14.55 6.14 3.62
N SER A 93 -15.12 4.96 3.38
CA SER A 93 -15.97 4.26 4.33
C SER A 93 -15.25 3.23 5.20
N ILE A 94 -13.95 3.03 5.02
CA ILE A 94 -13.16 2.07 5.81
C ILE A 94 -13.13 2.53 7.28
N GLN A 95 -13.62 1.68 8.18
CA GLN A 95 -13.57 1.89 9.62
C GLN A 95 -12.93 0.68 10.28
N VAL A 96 -11.65 0.78 10.54
CA VAL A 96 -10.84 -0.30 11.12
C VAL A 96 -9.78 0.30 12.05
N GLU A 97 -9.23 -0.53 12.91
CA GLU A 97 -8.14 -0.17 13.81
C GLU A 97 -7.02 -1.20 13.70
N ASN A 98 -5.79 -0.79 13.97
CA ASN A 98 -4.63 -1.67 13.97
C ASN A 98 -4.56 -2.53 12.70
N THR A 99 -4.72 -1.88 11.56
CA THR A 99 -4.84 -2.55 10.27
C THR A 99 -3.85 -1.96 9.27
N VAL A 100 -3.20 -2.83 8.50
CA VAL A 100 -2.44 -2.44 7.31
C VAL A 100 -3.38 -2.51 6.11
N ILE A 101 -3.52 -1.40 5.40
CA ILE A 101 -4.41 -1.24 4.25
C ILE A 101 -3.55 -1.07 3.00
N ALA A 102 -3.57 -2.06 2.12
CA ALA A 102 -2.98 -1.94 0.79
C ALA A 102 -4.03 -1.38 -0.17
N THR A 103 -3.72 -0.26 -0.81
CA THR A 103 -4.65 0.43 -1.72
C THR A 103 -4.37 0.13 -3.19
N GLY A 104 -5.34 0.39 -4.05
CA GLY A 104 -5.12 0.47 -5.49
C GLY A 104 -4.26 1.68 -5.88
N GLY A 105 -3.58 1.59 -7.03
CA GLY A 105 -2.68 2.67 -7.48
C GLY A 105 -3.37 3.99 -7.78
N SER A 106 -4.67 3.98 -8.04
CA SER A 106 -5.48 5.17 -8.39
C SER A 106 -6.14 5.85 -7.21
N VAL A 107 -6.03 5.31 -5.99
CA VAL A 107 -6.67 5.90 -4.79
C VAL A 107 -6.29 7.37 -4.57
N VAL A 108 -5.09 7.79 -4.98
CA VAL A 108 -4.60 9.16 -4.83
C VAL A 108 -5.35 10.21 -5.67
N TYR A 109 -6.19 9.78 -6.61
CA TYR A 109 -7.13 10.69 -7.27
C TYR A 109 -8.37 11.00 -6.42
N CYS A 110 -8.59 10.25 -5.33
CA CYS A 110 -9.75 10.32 -4.47
C CYS A 110 -9.39 11.12 -3.20
N ASP A 111 -9.57 12.44 -3.23
CA ASP A 111 -9.15 13.30 -2.11
C ASP A 111 -9.89 12.96 -0.80
N GLU A 112 -11.19 12.74 -0.84
CA GLU A 112 -11.98 12.37 0.34
C GLU A 112 -11.48 11.08 0.98
N ALA A 113 -11.25 10.04 0.17
CA ALA A 113 -10.69 8.77 0.64
C ALA A 113 -9.31 8.96 1.26
N MET A 114 -8.43 9.73 0.61
CA MET A 114 -7.07 9.98 1.11
C MET A 114 -7.07 10.79 2.40
N GLN A 115 -7.94 11.80 2.53
CA GLN A 115 -8.08 12.56 3.78
C GLN A 115 -8.58 11.66 4.92
N HIS A 116 -9.56 10.80 4.64
CA HIS A 116 -10.05 9.82 5.61
C HIS A 116 -8.92 8.87 6.07
N LEU A 117 -8.25 8.20 5.14
CA LEU A 117 -7.16 7.26 5.44
C LEU A 117 -6.02 7.93 6.22
N LYS A 118 -5.71 9.18 5.89
CA LYS A 118 -4.69 9.99 6.58
C LYS A 118 -5.11 10.39 7.99
N SER A 119 -6.39 10.64 8.22
CA SER A 119 -6.93 10.96 9.55
C SER A 119 -6.94 9.75 10.49
N GLU A 120 -7.06 8.54 9.94
CA GLU A 120 -7.15 7.29 10.69
C GLU A 120 -5.78 6.60 10.93
N GLY A 121 -4.69 7.17 10.42
CA GLY A 121 -3.38 6.55 10.62
C GLY A 121 -2.25 7.20 9.81
N VAL A 122 -1.28 6.39 9.46
CA VAL A 122 -0.07 6.80 8.74
C VAL A 122 -0.13 6.34 7.29
N VAL A 123 0.15 7.25 6.35
CA VAL A 123 0.22 6.94 4.92
C VAL A 123 1.68 6.74 4.51
N VAL A 124 1.99 5.55 4.02
CA VAL A 124 3.32 5.16 3.55
C VAL A 124 3.31 5.02 2.04
N TYR A 125 4.12 5.81 1.37
CA TYR A 125 4.35 5.70 -0.07
C TYR A 125 5.52 4.78 -0.36
N LEU A 126 5.25 3.67 -1.04
CA LEU A 126 6.27 2.79 -1.57
C LEU A 126 6.70 3.30 -2.94
N LYS A 127 7.81 4.04 -2.96
CA LYS A 127 8.36 4.67 -4.15
C LYS A 127 9.21 3.68 -4.91
N ILE A 128 8.96 3.57 -6.21
CA ILE A 128 9.69 2.71 -7.14
C ILE A 128 10.07 3.54 -8.36
N SER A 129 11.27 3.32 -8.92
CA SER A 129 11.66 3.98 -10.16
C SER A 129 10.85 3.46 -11.36
N LEU A 130 10.67 4.29 -12.39
CA LEU A 130 10.01 3.87 -13.62
C LEU A 130 10.71 2.68 -14.28
N GLU A 131 12.03 2.62 -14.21
CA GLU A 131 12.82 1.52 -14.75
C GLU A 131 12.51 0.20 -14.03
N LEU A 132 12.57 0.19 -12.70
CA LEU A 132 12.26 -0.99 -11.90
C LEU A 132 10.79 -1.42 -12.08
N LEU A 133 9.88 -0.45 -12.11
CA LEU A 133 8.46 -0.69 -12.38
C LEU A 133 8.25 -1.35 -13.74
N SER A 134 8.89 -0.83 -14.78
CA SER A 134 8.81 -1.38 -16.15
C SER A 134 9.31 -2.83 -16.21
N ARG A 135 10.41 -3.14 -15.50
CA ARG A 135 10.92 -4.51 -15.38
C ARG A 135 9.93 -5.44 -14.67
N ARG A 136 9.36 -5.00 -13.54
CA ARG A 136 8.39 -5.80 -12.78
C ARG A 136 7.11 -6.06 -13.57
N LEU A 137 6.56 -5.06 -14.24
CA LEU A 137 5.35 -5.18 -15.05
C LEU A 137 5.57 -5.93 -16.36
N GLY A 138 6.75 -5.79 -16.99
CA GLY A 138 7.13 -6.54 -18.19
C GLY A 138 7.18 -8.05 -17.98
N ASN A 139 7.53 -8.49 -16.78
CA ASN A 139 7.51 -9.90 -16.38
C ASN A 139 6.12 -10.41 -15.98
N LEU A 140 5.13 -9.53 -15.84
CA LEU A 140 3.79 -9.82 -15.35
C LEU A 140 2.76 -9.50 -16.43
N LYS A 141 2.86 -10.16 -17.60
CA LYS A 141 1.82 -10.11 -18.63
C LYS A 141 0.49 -10.52 -18.02
N GLY A 142 -0.39 -9.53 -17.77
CA GLY A 142 -1.75 -9.77 -17.26
C GLY A 142 -2.15 -9.03 -15.98
N ARG A 143 -1.25 -8.37 -15.26
CA ARG A 143 -1.66 -7.42 -14.21
C ARG A 143 -1.96 -6.07 -14.86
N GLY A 144 -3.24 -5.87 -15.19
CA GLY A 144 -3.71 -4.72 -15.91
C GLY A 144 -3.44 -3.39 -15.19
N VAL A 145 -2.39 -2.70 -15.62
CA VAL A 145 -2.37 -1.26 -15.46
C VAL A 145 -3.39 -0.72 -16.45
N VAL A 146 -4.49 -0.17 -15.94
CA VAL A 146 -5.51 0.45 -16.80
C VAL A 146 -4.93 1.78 -17.30
N LEU A 147 -4.52 1.78 -18.56
CA LEU A 147 -4.09 2.98 -19.27
C LEU A 147 -5.28 3.54 -20.06
N LYS A 148 -5.45 4.85 -20.03
CA LYS A 148 -6.35 5.56 -20.94
C LYS A 148 -5.81 5.44 -22.37
N GLU A 149 -6.67 5.58 -23.36
CA GLU A 149 -6.25 5.61 -24.76
C GLU A 149 -5.15 6.67 -24.98
N GLY A 150 -4.03 6.26 -25.57
CA GLY A 150 -2.88 7.12 -25.78
C GLY A 150 -1.97 7.36 -24.57
N GLN A 151 -2.30 6.83 -23.40
CA GLN A 151 -1.48 6.95 -22.19
C GLN A 151 -0.39 5.89 -22.16
N THR A 152 0.84 6.29 -21.79
CA THR A 152 1.96 5.37 -21.55
C THR A 152 2.15 5.13 -20.05
N LEU A 153 2.90 4.06 -19.70
CA LEU A 153 3.29 3.83 -18.31
C LEU A 153 4.10 5.01 -17.75
N ALA A 154 4.99 5.61 -18.56
CA ALA A 154 5.77 6.77 -18.18
C ALA A 154 4.89 7.99 -17.87
N SER A 155 3.92 8.29 -18.72
CA SER A 155 3.00 9.42 -18.50
C SER A 155 2.09 9.20 -17.28
N LEU A 156 1.64 7.97 -17.05
CA LEU A 156 0.89 7.61 -15.84
C LEU A 156 1.75 7.76 -14.58
N TYR A 157 3.00 7.34 -14.63
CA TYR A 157 3.97 7.48 -13.55
C TYR A 157 4.18 8.97 -13.20
N ASP A 158 4.46 9.80 -14.21
CA ASP A 158 4.68 11.24 -14.03
C ASP A 158 3.45 11.97 -13.46
N GLU A 159 2.25 11.52 -13.83
CA GLU A 159 0.99 12.06 -13.31
C GLU A 159 0.76 11.68 -11.84
N ARG A 160 1.07 10.42 -11.47
CA ARG A 160 0.74 9.88 -10.13
C ARG A 160 1.77 10.18 -9.05
N VAL A 161 3.06 10.24 -9.38
CA VAL A 161 4.14 10.45 -8.40
C VAL A 161 3.91 11.70 -7.54
N PRO A 162 3.56 12.88 -8.10
CA PRO A 162 3.28 14.06 -7.29
C PRO A 162 2.08 13.87 -6.33
N LEU A 163 1.10 13.07 -6.72
CA LEU A 163 -0.06 12.77 -5.88
C LEU A 163 0.30 11.82 -4.73
N TYR A 164 1.14 10.81 -4.97
CA TYR A 164 1.65 9.96 -3.89
C TYR A 164 2.46 10.79 -2.89
N GLU A 165 3.34 11.65 -3.37
CA GLU A 165 4.15 12.52 -2.51
C GLU A 165 3.30 13.51 -1.70
N LYS A 166 2.22 14.04 -2.29
CA LYS A 166 1.26 14.93 -1.60
C LYS A 166 0.64 14.29 -0.35
N TYR A 167 0.25 13.03 -0.44
CA TYR A 167 -0.47 12.36 0.65
C TYR A 167 0.42 11.58 1.61
N ALA A 168 1.65 11.28 1.22
CA ALA A 168 2.56 10.47 2.03
C ALA A 168 2.97 11.17 3.33
N ASP A 169 2.89 10.43 4.43
CA ASP A 169 3.54 10.79 5.69
C ASP A 169 4.97 10.24 5.74
N ILE A 170 5.20 9.10 5.11
CA ILE A 170 6.47 8.41 5.01
C ILE A 170 6.66 8.01 3.54
N VAL A 171 7.87 8.24 3.03
CA VAL A 171 8.28 7.77 1.69
C VAL A 171 9.37 6.71 1.88
N VAL A 172 9.15 5.53 1.34
CA VAL A 172 10.12 4.44 1.31
C VAL A 172 10.56 4.21 -0.12
N ASP A 173 11.84 4.46 -0.39
CA ASP A 173 12.44 4.16 -1.69
C ASP A 173 12.79 2.67 -1.75
N GLU A 174 12.20 1.97 -2.72
CA GLU A 174 12.39 0.54 -2.91
C GLU A 174 13.55 0.20 -3.85
N GLU A 175 14.25 1.21 -4.37
CA GLU A 175 15.40 0.99 -5.25
C GLU A 175 16.46 0.15 -4.53
N ASP A 176 16.98 -0.86 -5.22
CA ASP A 176 17.99 -1.80 -4.71
C ASP A 176 17.62 -2.58 -3.45
N LYS A 177 16.32 -2.64 -3.11
CA LYS A 177 15.83 -3.40 -1.97
C LYS A 177 14.99 -4.60 -2.39
N ASP A 178 15.18 -5.69 -1.67
CA ASP A 178 14.24 -6.81 -1.65
C ASP A 178 13.07 -6.53 -0.68
N LEU A 179 12.17 -7.48 -0.56
CA LEU A 179 11.01 -7.37 0.33
C LEU A 179 11.42 -7.11 1.79
N GLU A 180 12.45 -7.80 2.27
CA GLU A 180 12.95 -7.67 3.64
C GLU A 180 13.56 -6.30 3.88
N GLY A 181 14.39 -5.81 2.95
CA GLY A 181 14.99 -4.48 3.03
C GLY A 181 13.94 -3.36 3.03
N SER A 182 12.93 -3.45 2.17
CA SER A 182 11.82 -2.48 2.16
C SER A 182 11.01 -2.53 3.45
N LEU A 183 10.72 -3.73 3.97
CA LEU A 183 10.01 -3.91 5.24
C LEU A 183 10.78 -3.29 6.41
N GLN A 184 12.08 -3.50 6.48
CA GLN A 184 12.93 -2.93 7.53
C GLN A 184 12.88 -1.40 7.52
N VAL A 185 12.98 -0.77 6.35
CA VAL A 185 12.90 0.70 6.22
C VAL A 185 11.54 1.21 6.67
N VAL A 186 10.45 0.53 6.32
CA VAL A 186 9.10 0.88 6.78
C VAL A 186 9.02 0.83 8.31
N LEU A 187 9.49 -0.26 8.93
CA LEU A 187 9.46 -0.43 10.38
C LEU A 187 10.29 0.62 11.12
N GLU A 188 11.48 0.94 10.62
CA GLU A 188 12.34 1.99 11.20
C GLU A 188 11.69 3.37 11.08
N ALA A 189 11.09 3.70 9.95
CA ALA A 189 10.39 4.96 9.74
C ALA A 189 9.16 5.11 10.65
N LEU A 190 8.39 4.05 10.84
CA LEU A 190 7.25 4.02 11.77
C LEU A 190 7.70 4.24 13.22
N LYS A 191 8.78 3.57 13.64
CA LYS A 191 9.37 3.72 14.97
C LYS A 191 9.82 5.17 15.23
N ASN A 192 10.58 5.76 14.30
CA ASN A 192 11.08 7.13 14.42
C ASN A 192 9.95 8.17 14.49
N ARG A 193 8.80 7.88 13.89
CA ARG A 193 7.61 8.72 13.98
C ARG A 193 6.95 8.62 15.35
N GLY A 194 6.88 7.42 15.92
CA GLY A 194 6.35 7.19 17.27
C GLY A 194 7.19 7.85 18.38
N ASP A 195 8.51 7.93 18.22
CA ASP A 195 9.41 8.57 19.19
C ASP A 195 9.30 10.11 19.21
N LYS A 196 8.55 10.72 18.26
CA LYS A 196 8.35 12.18 18.16
C LYS A 196 6.96 12.65 18.62
N ALA A 197 6.09 11.74 18.97
CA ALA A 197 4.73 11.99 19.46
C ALA A 197 4.66 11.85 20.98
#